data_362c8f6046a3154eebf56d296ec1c2b5
#
_entry.id   362c8f6046a3154eebf56d296ec1c2b5
#
_cell.length_a   1.000
_cell.length_b   1.000
_cell.length_c   1.000
_cell.angle_alpha   90.00
_cell.angle_beta   90.00
_cell.angle_gamma   90.00
#
_symmetry.space_group_name_H-M   'P 1'
#
loop_
_entity.id
_entity.type
_entity.pdbx_description
1 polymer ?
#
loop_
_entity_poly.entity_id
_entity_poly.type
_entity_poly.pdbx_seq_one_letter_code
_entity_poly.pdbx_strand_id
1 'polypeptide(L)'
;TLALTDVNGLWGFIRFVQHCRSSRINPIAGVNLINNKQEVLILVENQHGYENLCRIISNMHDDPNGDISDILRKYHAGVFVLGYDISILKELSSFIPDSHLFVELRPGFQESTIKSISEELKLEIVATGDVYFKNKTFHKTHMALRAIDCNSTLSDLNEFDYKSEDHWFRSEAEMVHLFPNSLHALNNSKYLADRCKT
;
A
#
# COMPACT_ATOMS: atom_id res chain seq x y z
N THR A 1 -5.94 11.27 9.60
CA THR A 1 -4.67 10.67 9.16
C THR A 1 -4.81 10.17 7.72
N LEU A 2 -3.77 10.31 6.92
CA LEU A 2 -3.75 9.86 5.53
C LEU A 2 -2.33 9.42 5.16
N ALA A 3 -2.20 8.29 4.47
CA ALA A 3 -0.94 7.81 3.94
C ALA A 3 -0.76 8.17 2.45
N LEU A 4 0.46 8.45 2.03
CA LEU A 4 0.87 8.46 0.63
C LEU A 4 1.84 7.32 0.40
N THR A 5 1.55 6.49 -0.61
CA THR A 5 2.27 5.26 -0.91
C THR A 5 2.54 5.17 -2.41
N ASP A 6 3.34 6.10 -2.91
CA ASP A 6 3.76 6.09 -4.32
C ASP A 6 4.51 4.79 -4.66
N VAL A 7 4.49 4.39 -5.92
CA VAL A 7 5.18 3.17 -6.37
C VAL A 7 6.69 3.42 -6.37
N ASN A 8 7.42 2.57 -5.68
CA ASN A 8 8.89 2.52 -5.62
C ASN A 8 9.58 3.86 -5.32
N GLY A 9 8.91 4.76 -4.59
CA GLY A 9 9.51 6.06 -4.29
C GLY A 9 8.66 6.95 -3.39
N LEU A 10 9.17 8.15 -3.10
CA LEU A 10 8.50 9.19 -2.31
C LEU A 10 8.26 10.45 -3.15
N TRP A 11 7.81 10.28 -4.37
CA TRP A 11 7.75 11.32 -5.42
C TRP A 11 6.90 12.53 -5.02
N GLY A 12 5.74 12.30 -4.43
CA GLY A 12 4.81 13.34 -4.00
C GLY A 12 4.91 13.72 -2.52
N PHE A 13 5.71 13.02 -1.71
CA PHE A 13 5.60 13.04 -0.26
C PHE A 13 5.79 14.42 0.38
N ILE A 14 6.78 15.21 -0.05
CA ILE A 14 7.03 16.54 0.55
C ILE A 14 5.84 17.49 0.34
N ARG A 15 5.28 17.53 -0.87
CA ARG A 15 4.08 18.33 -1.16
C ARG A 15 2.86 17.81 -0.41
N PHE A 16 2.71 16.50 -0.31
CA PHE A 16 1.66 15.85 0.45
C PHE A 16 1.71 16.25 1.92
N VAL A 17 2.88 16.20 2.57
CA VAL A 17 3.06 16.63 3.97
C VAL A 17 2.67 18.09 4.17
N GLN A 18 3.07 19.00 3.26
CA GLN A 18 2.72 20.41 3.31
C GLN A 18 1.20 20.61 3.26
N HIS A 19 0.51 19.92 2.34
CA HIS A 19 -0.96 19.99 2.23
C HIS A 19 -1.68 19.35 3.42
N CYS A 20 -1.22 18.22 3.92
CA CYS A 20 -1.78 17.59 5.10
C CYS A 20 -1.69 18.52 6.32
N ARG A 21 -0.53 19.11 6.57
CA ARG A 21 -0.33 20.06 7.68
C ARG A 21 -1.25 21.29 7.59
N SER A 22 -1.38 21.89 6.40
CA SER A 22 -2.29 23.01 6.18
C SER A 22 -3.77 22.65 6.39
N SER A 23 -4.13 21.38 6.17
CA SER A 23 -5.48 20.82 6.34
C SER A 23 -5.70 20.15 7.69
N ARG A 24 -4.72 20.19 8.61
CA ARG A 24 -4.75 19.50 9.91
C ARG A 24 -4.96 17.99 9.80
N ILE A 25 -4.41 17.39 8.76
CA ILE A 25 -4.38 15.95 8.54
C ILE A 25 -2.99 15.45 8.95
N ASN A 26 -2.91 14.35 9.70
CA ASN A 26 -1.65 13.72 10.03
C ASN A 26 -1.15 12.90 8.81
N PRO A 27 0.01 13.24 8.19
CA PRO A 27 0.55 12.49 7.05
C PRO A 27 1.26 11.24 7.52
N ILE A 28 1.16 10.15 6.77
CA ILE A 28 1.97 8.94 6.95
C ILE A 28 2.82 8.75 5.70
N ALA A 29 4.12 8.57 5.89
CA ALA A 29 5.02 8.16 4.83
C ALA A 29 4.86 6.67 4.54
N GLY A 30 4.83 6.31 3.28
CA GLY A 30 4.79 4.92 2.85
C GLY A 30 5.26 4.75 1.42
N VAL A 31 5.35 3.51 0.99
CA VAL A 31 5.69 3.14 -0.38
C VAL A 31 4.96 1.85 -0.76
N ASN A 32 4.49 1.76 -1.98
CA ASN A 32 4.12 0.49 -2.57
C ASN A 32 5.34 -0.05 -3.32
N LEU A 33 6.02 -1.04 -2.74
CA LEU A 33 7.17 -1.69 -3.37
C LEU A 33 6.68 -2.75 -4.35
N ILE A 34 7.06 -2.60 -5.59
CA ILE A 34 6.70 -3.54 -6.67
C ILE A 34 7.95 -3.86 -7.47
N ASN A 35 8.18 -5.14 -7.69
CA ASN A 35 9.11 -5.65 -8.69
C ASN A 35 8.38 -6.69 -9.58
N ASN A 36 9.12 -7.36 -10.47
CA ASN A 36 8.53 -8.34 -11.41
C ASN A 36 7.89 -9.57 -10.74
N LYS A 37 8.10 -9.78 -9.44
CA LYS A 37 7.71 -10.99 -8.72
C LYS A 37 6.89 -10.74 -7.47
N GLN A 38 7.08 -9.58 -6.84
CA GLN A 38 6.61 -9.32 -5.48
C GLN A 38 6.00 -7.92 -5.39
N GLU A 39 4.99 -7.78 -4.54
CA GLU A 39 4.38 -6.49 -4.18
C GLU A 39 4.10 -6.46 -2.68
N VAL A 40 4.54 -5.41 -2.00
CA VAL A 40 4.22 -5.14 -0.60
C VAL A 40 4.04 -3.65 -0.36
N LEU A 41 3.09 -3.31 0.49
CA LEU A 41 2.85 -1.95 0.96
C LEU A 41 3.60 -1.74 2.28
N ILE A 42 4.37 -0.66 2.37
CA ILE A 42 5.11 -0.29 3.57
C ILE A 42 4.61 1.03 4.10
N LEU A 43 4.34 1.11 5.41
CA LEU A 43 3.97 2.32 6.13
C LEU A 43 4.97 2.59 7.25
N VAL A 44 5.36 3.83 7.41
CA VAL A 44 6.31 4.25 8.45
C VAL A 44 5.59 4.42 9.79
N GLU A 45 6.09 3.75 10.83
CA GLU A 45 5.61 3.89 12.19
C GLU A 45 6.25 5.09 12.92
N ASN A 46 7.56 5.29 12.73
CA ASN A 46 8.35 6.28 13.49
C ASN A 46 9.55 6.77 12.68
N GLN A 47 10.34 7.70 13.27
CA GLN A 47 11.52 8.29 12.61
C GLN A 47 12.53 7.25 12.12
N HIS A 48 12.80 6.21 12.90
CA HIS A 48 13.71 5.14 12.48
C HIS A 48 13.19 4.36 11.28
N GLY A 49 11.87 4.11 11.26
CA GLY A 49 11.18 3.52 10.09
C GLY A 49 11.29 4.38 8.84
N TYR A 50 11.25 5.73 8.98
CA TYR A 50 11.46 6.61 7.83
C TYR A 50 12.87 6.50 7.26
N GLU A 51 13.89 6.43 8.11
CA GLU A 51 15.27 6.20 7.67
C GLU A 51 15.42 4.86 6.95
N ASN A 52 14.78 3.82 7.49
CA ASN A 52 14.79 2.49 6.87
C ASN A 52 14.00 2.48 5.56
N LEU A 53 12.86 3.17 5.47
CA LEU A 53 12.13 3.32 4.22
C LEU A 53 12.99 3.94 3.11
N CYS A 54 13.77 4.99 3.44
CA CYS A 54 14.70 5.59 2.48
C CYS A 54 15.76 4.58 2.00
N ARG A 55 16.29 3.74 2.91
CA ARG A 55 17.26 2.69 2.56
C ARG A 55 16.63 1.60 1.70
N ILE A 56 15.39 1.18 2.03
CA ILE A 56 14.61 0.21 1.24
C ILE A 56 14.46 0.71 -0.19
N ILE A 57 13.97 1.95 -0.37
CA ILE A 57 13.77 2.54 -1.69
C ILE A 57 15.10 2.63 -2.47
N SER A 58 16.19 3.07 -1.82
CA SER A 58 17.51 3.15 -2.47
C SER A 58 17.99 1.77 -2.93
N ASN A 59 17.85 0.73 -2.10
CA ASN A 59 18.22 -0.64 -2.51
C ASN A 59 17.37 -1.14 -3.68
N MET A 60 16.07 -0.82 -3.71
CA MET A 60 15.21 -1.17 -4.85
C MET A 60 15.62 -0.48 -6.15
N HIS A 61 16.11 0.76 -6.07
CA HIS A 61 16.62 1.46 -7.26
C HIS A 61 17.99 0.95 -7.71
N ASP A 62 18.84 0.52 -6.77
CA ASP A 62 20.15 -0.06 -7.08
C ASP A 62 20.02 -1.46 -7.73
N ASP A 63 19.05 -2.26 -7.28
CA ASP A 63 18.72 -3.58 -7.85
C ASP A 63 17.18 -3.74 -8.01
N PRO A 64 16.60 -3.28 -9.12
CA PRO A 64 15.15 -3.35 -9.34
C PRO A 64 14.57 -4.77 -9.43
N ASN A 65 15.41 -5.78 -9.65
CA ASN A 65 15.01 -7.19 -9.70
C ASN A 65 15.37 -7.96 -8.43
N GLY A 66 15.98 -7.29 -7.46
CA GLY A 66 16.37 -7.84 -6.17
C GLY A 66 15.15 -8.35 -5.38
N ASP A 67 15.40 -9.28 -4.46
CA ASP A 67 14.35 -9.84 -3.61
C ASP A 67 13.93 -8.82 -2.53
N ILE A 68 12.63 -8.50 -2.49
CA ILE A 68 12.06 -7.57 -1.49
C ILE A 68 12.26 -8.12 -0.08
N SER A 69 12.19 -9.44 0.11
CA SER A 69 12.39 -10.07 1.43
C SER A 69 13.81 -9.86 1.94
N ASP A 70 14.82 -9.93 1.07
CA ASP A 70 16.21 -9.69 1.45
C ASP A 70 16.47 -8.24 1.88
N ILE A 71 15.82 -7.29 1.24
CA ILE A 71 15.88 -5.87 1.61
C ILE A 71 15.19 -5.65 2.95
N LEU A 72 13.97 -6.19 3.13
CA LEU A 72 13.19 -6.06 4.36
C LEU A 72 13.87 -6.76 5.54
N ARG A 73 14.57 -7.88 5.32
CA ARG A 73 15.35 -8.55 6.36
C ARG A 73 16.37 -7.62 7.02
N LYS A 74 16.87 -6.64 6.29
CA LYS A 74 17.86 -5.64 6.80
C LYS A 74 17.19 -4.40 7.39
N TYR A 75 16.02 -3.99 6.87
CA TYR A 75 15.50 -2.64 7.10
C TYR A 75 14.03 -2.60 7.55
N HIS A 76 13.43 -3.70 8.03
CA HIS A 76 12.02 -3.73 8.45
C HIS A 76 11.71 -3.01 9.77
N ALA A 77 12.72 -2.64 10.58
CA ALA A 77 12.48 -2.03 11.88
C ALA A 77 11.80 -0.66 11.76
N GLY A 78 10.71 -0.45 12.52
CA GLY A 78 9.95 0.81 12.55
C GLY A 78 9.03 1.04 11.37
N VAL A 79 8.74 -0.01 10.60
CA VAL A 79 7.74 0.02 9.53
C VAL A 79 6.71 -1.09 9.70
N PHE A 80 5.50 -0.84 9.21
CA PHE A 80 4.48 -1.87 8.98
C PHE A 80 4.58 -2.35 7.54
N VAL A 81 4.44 -3.66 7.35
CA VAL A 81 4.44 -4.30 6.03
C VAL A 81 3.10 -4.98 5.81
N LEU A 82 2.45 -4.65 4.71
CA LEU A 82 1.18 -5.24 4.30
C LEU A 82 1.38 -5.95 2.95
N GLY A 83 0.82 -7.13 2.81
CA GLY A 83 0.87 -7.89 1.56
C GLY A 83 -0.36 -8.76 1.38
N TYR A 84 -0.57 -9.25 0.18
CA TYR A 84 -1.70 -10.12 -0.16
C TYR A 84 -1.27 -11.46 -0.78
N ASP A 85 -0.01 -11.58 -1.17
CA ASP A 85 0.53 -12.84 -1.68
C ASP A 85 1.06 -13.69 -0.51
N ILE A 86 0.53 -14.91 -0.41
CA ILE A 86 0.87 -15.83 0.68
C ILE A 86 2.34 -16.23 0.69
N SER A 87 2.98 -16.30 -0.48
CA SER A 87 4.37 -16.74 -0.62
C SER A 87 5.32 -15.75 0.04
N ILE A 88 5.19 -14.46 -0.29
CA ILE A 88 6.01 -13.42 0.32
C ILE A 88 5.67 -13.23 1.80
N LEU A 89 4.38 -13.25 2.19
CA LEU A 89 3.97 -13.11 3.58
C LEU A 89 4.54 -14.23 4.45
N LYS A 90 4.57 -15.47 3.95
CA LYS A 90 5.15 -16.62 4.65
C LYS A 90 6.64 -16.46 4.87
N GLU A 91 7.34 -15.91 3.90
CA GLU A 91 8.77 -15.62 4.04
C GLU A 91 9.00 -14.49 5.04
N LEU A 92 8.27 -13.38 4.91
CA LEU A 92 8.37 -12.21 5.80
C LEU A 92 8.03 -12.57 7.26
N SER A 93 7.06 -13.45 7.50
CA SER A 93 6.67 -13.88 8.86
C SER A 93 7.79 -14.61 9.61
N SER A 94 8.83 -15.06 8.93
CA SER A 94 9.99 -15.68 9.56
C SER A 94 10.90 -14.70 10.32
N PHE A 95 10.79 -13.38 10.05
CA PHE A 95 11.64 -12.36 10.66
C PHE A 95 10.94 -11.04 10.99
N ILE A 96 9.77 -10.74 10.43
CA ILE A 96 8.96 -9.57 10.81
C ILE A 96 7.99 -10.00 11.90
N PRO A 97 7.93 -9.30 13.05
CA PRO A 97 6.94 -9.60 14.09
C PRO A 97 5.50 -9.47 13.59
N ASP A 98 4.59 -10.33 14.08
CA ASP A 98 3.16 -10.31 13.72
C ASP A 98 2.49 -8.96 13.97
N SER A 99 3.00 -8.17 14.92
CA SER A 99 2.52 -6.80 15.18
C SER A 99 2.87 -5.78 14.10
N HIS A 100 3.69 -6.15 13.13
CA HIS A 100 4.18 -5.30 12.03
C HIS A 100 3.97 -5.90 10.64
N LEU A 101 3.44 -7.12 10.55
CA LEU A 101 3.13 -7.81 9.30
C LEU A 101 1.63 -8.08 9.21
N PHE A 102 0.99 -7.70 8.10
CA PHE A 102 -0.46 -7.78 7.94
C PHE A 102 -0.83 -8.33 6.57
N VAL A 103 -2.00 -8.99 6.49
CA VAL A 103 -2.61 -9.35 5.22
C VAL A 103 -3.41 -8.16 4.72
N GLU A 104 -3.14 -7.72 3.50
CA GLU A 104 -3.82 -6.58 2.88
C GLU A 104 -5.13 -7.01 2.23
N LEU A 105 -6.23 -6.32 2.57
CA LEU A 105 -7.51 -6.40 1.89
C LEU A 105 -7.77 -5.10 1.13
N ARG A 106 -7.81 -5.16 -0.20
CA ARG A 106 -8.03 -4.00 -1.07
C ARG A 106 -9.15 -4.23 -2.09
N PRO A 107 -9.69 -3.16 -2.72
CA PRO A 107 -10.72 -3.31 -3.76
C PRO A 107 -10.30 -4.31 -4.85
N GLY A 108 -11.25 -5.13 -5.30
CA GLY A 108 -11.00 -6.17 -6.30
C GLY A 108 -10.61 -7.54 -5.74
N PHE A 109 -10.27 -7.64 -4.44
CA PHE A 109 -9.98 -8.93 -3.82
C PHE A 109 -11.21 -9.53 -3.15
N GLN A 110 -11.30 -10.87 -3.18
CA GLN A 110 -12.34 -11.59 -2.46
C GLN A 110 -11.98 -11.70 -0.98
N GLU A 111 -12.88 -11.23 -0.10
CA GLU A 111 -12.70 -11.30 1.35
C GLU A 111 -12.39 -12.72 1.84
N SER A 112 -13.02 -13.76 1.24
CA SER A 112 -12.79 -15.16 1.61
C SER A 112 -11.35 -15.62 1.36
N THR A 113 -10.75 -15.21 0.24
CA THR A 113 -9.36 -15.55 -0.09
C THR A 113 -8.39 -14.90 0.91
N ILE A 114 -8.57 -13.62 1.18
CA ILE A 114 -7.74 -12.87 2.14
C ILE A 114 -7.87 -13.45 3.55
N LYS A 115 -9.10 -13.84 3.94
CA LYS A 115 -9.35 -14.49 5.22
C LYS A 115 -8.65 -15.84 5.34
N SER A 116 -8.65 -16.66 4.29
CA SER A 116 -7.92 -17.94 4.29
C SER A 116 -6.40 -17.74 4.47
N ILE A 117 -5.82 -16.72 3.84
CA ILE A 117 -4.40 -16.38 4.04
C ILE A 117 -4.13 -15.95 5.48
N SER A 118 -4.99 -15.09 6.02
CA SER A 118 -4.90 -14.63 7.42
C SER A 118 -4.96 -15.79 8.41
N GLU A 119 -5.90 -16.72 8.23
CA GLU A 119 -6.06 -17.90 9.09
C GLU A 119 -4.86 -18.86 9.01
N GLU A 120 -4.33 -19.10 7.79
CA GLU A 120 -3.15 -19.96 7.58
C GLU A 120 -1.90 -19.40 8.24
N LEU A 121 -1.65 -18.08 8.06
CA LEU A 121 -0.45 -17.42 8.57
C LEU A 121 -0.61 -16.85 9.99
N LYS A 122 -1.83 -16.83 10.54
CA LYS A 122 -2.20 -16.19 11.83
C LYS A 122 -1.86 -14.70 11.87
N LEU A 123 -1.97 -14.02 10.74
CA LEU A 123 -1.73 -12.57 10.60
C LEU A 123 -3.06 -11.83 10.57
N GLU A 124 -3.07 -10.62 11.16
CA GLU A 124 -4.24 -9.74 11.13
C GLU A 124 -4.45 -9.15 9.73
N ILE A 125 -5.72 -8.89 9.38
CA ILE A 125 -6.10 -8.27 8.12
C ILE A 125 -6.20 -6.76 8.30
N VAL A 126 -5.69 -6.00 7.34
CA VAL A 126 -5.84 -4.53 7.24
C VAL A 126 -6.50 -4.18 5.92
N ALA A 127 -7.58 -3.41 5.96
CA ALA A 127 -8.24 -2.92 4.75
C ALA A 127 -7.58 -1.64 4.25
N THR A 128 -7.30 -1.59 2.94
CA THR A 128 -6.78 -0.40 2.26
C THR A 128 -7.69 0.04 1.13
N GLY A 129 -7.54 1.29 0.68
CA GLY A 129 -8.35 1.83 -0.42
C GLY A 129 -7.73 1.61 -1.79
N ASP A 130 -6.43 1.31 -1.87
CA ASP A 130 -5.64 1.26 -3.12
C ASP A 130 -6.01 2.41 -4.08
N VAL A 131 -5.86 3.65 -3.60
CA VAL A 131 -6.43 4.85 -4.21
C VAL A 131 -5.49 5.45 -5.24
N TYR A 132 -5.97 5.58 -6.48
CA TYR A 132 -5.24 6.22 -7.59
C TYR A 132 -5.86 7.54 -8.04
N PHE A 133 -7.13 7.80 -7.71
CA PHE A 133 -7.84 9.03 -8.10
C PHE A 133 -8.92 9.44 -7.10
N LYS A 134 -9.29 10.70 -7.14
CA LYS A 134 -10.17 11.33 -6.14
C LYS A 134 -11.59 10.72 -6.12
N ASN A 135 -12.17 10.47 -7.28
CA ASN A 135 -13.50 9.90 -7.45
C ASN A 135 -13.62 9.24 -8.83
N LYS A 136 -14.70 8.51 -9.08
CA LYS A 136 -14.93 7.76 -10.32
C LYS A 136 -14.80 8.59 -11.61
N THR A 137 -15.15 9.88 -11.58
CA THR A 137 -15.07 10.75 -12.78
C THR A 137 -13.64 10.99 -13.24
N PHE A 138 -12.64 10.84 -12.36
CA PHE A 138 -11.22 10.96 -12.69
C PHE A 138 -10.59 9.70 -13.29
N HIS A 139 -11.32 8.61 -13.42
CA HIS A 139 -10.82 7.37 -14.04
C HIS A 139 -10.29 7.61 -15.46
N LYS A 140 -11.03 8.37 -16.30
CA LYS A 140 -10.57 8.73 -17.65
C LYS A 140 -9.28 9.56 -17.64
N THR A 141 -9.14 10.45 -16.66
CA THR A 141 -7.89 11.22 -16.49
C THR A 141 -6.74 10.30 -16.10
N HIS A 142 -6.98 9.32 -15.21
CA HIS A 142 -5.99 8.31 -14.87
C HIS A 142 -5.55 7.51 -16.12
N MET A 143 -6.49 7.03 -16.92
CA MET A 143 -6.17 6.34 -18.17
C MET A 143 -5.33 7.21 -19.12
N ALA A 144 -5.67 8.51 -19.26
CA ALA A 144 -4.89 9.42 -20.11
C ALA A 144 -3.46 9.59 -19.60
N LEU A 145 -3.26 9.73 -18.29
CA LEU A 145 -1.92 9.80 -17.68
C LEU A 145 -1.14 8.50 -17.89
N ARG A 146 -1.79 7.35 -17.79
CA ARG A 146 -1.15 6.06 -18.06
C ARG A 146 -0.78 5.89 -19.53
N ALA A 147 -1.63 6.35 -20.47
CA ALA A 147 -1.30 6.34 -21.89
C ALA A 147 -0.04 7.16 -22.19
N ILE A 148 0.10 8.35 -21.57
CA ILE A 148 1.31 9.18 -21.67
C ILE A 148 2.54 8.45 -21.12
N ASP A 149 2.41 7.85 -19.93
CA ASP A 149 3.49 7.14 -19.26
C ASP A 149 3.97 5.91 -20.07
N CYS A 150 3.03 5.16 -20.65
CA CYS A 150 3.31 4.01 -21.51
C CYS A 150 3.69 4.40 -22.94
N ASN A 151 3.74 5.71 -23.28
CA ASN A 151 3.95 6.22 -24.63
C ASN A 151 2.99 5.57 -25.65
N SER A 152 1.71 5.49 -25.29
CA SER A 152 0.64 4.78 -26.00
C SER A 152 -0.57 5.70 -26.23
N THR A 153 -1.59 5.19 -26.93
CA THR A 153 -2.89 5.87 -27.06
C THR A 153 -3.90 5.25 -26.07
N LEU A 154 -5.00 5.97 -25.81
CA LEU A 154 -6.07 5.44 -24.94
C LEU A 154 -6.70 4.14 -25.47
N SER A 155 -6.72 3.96 -26.80
CA SER A 155 -7.28 2.78 -27.46
C SER A 155 -6.35 1.57 -27.40
N ASP A 156 -5.06 1.79 -27.17
CA ASP A 156 -4.04 0.74 -27.20
C ASP A 156 -3.62 0.32 -25.79
N LEU A 157 -4.18 0.95 -24.75
CA LEU A 157 -3.97 0.53 -23.36
C LEU A 157 -4.61 -0.84 -23.09
N ASN A 158 -3.85 -1.73 -22.45
CA ASN A 158 -4.37 -2.98 -21.92
C ASN A 158 -4.97 -2.75 -20.52
N GLU A 159 -5.81 -3.65 -20.08
CA GLU A 159 -6.42 -3.61 -18.73
C GLU A 159 -5.38 -3.65 -17.58
N PHE A 160 -4.15 -4.10 -17.84
CA PHE A 160 -3.04 -4.12 -16.89
C PHE A 160 -2.27 -2.80 -16.83
N ASP A 161 -2.45 -1.91 -17.81
CA ASP A 161 -1.72 -0.64 -17.89
C ASP A 161 -2.31 0.43 -16.96
N TYR A 162 -3.56 0.27 -16.52
CA TYR A 162 -4.26 1.22 -15.66
C TYR A 162 -5.10 0.51 -14.60
N LYS A 163 -5.47 1.25 -13.55
CA LYS A 163 -6.34 0.74 -12.49
C LYS A 163 -7.81 0.87 -12.87
N SER A 164 -8.62 -0.08 -12.43
CA SER A 164 -10.08 -0.08 -12.67
C SER A 164 -10.78 1.11 -12.01
N GLU A 165 -12.05 1.32 -12.33
CA GLU A 165 -12.89 2.38 -11.75
C GLU A 165 -13.02 2.30 -10.22
N ASP A 166 -12.66 1.17 -9.61
CA ASP A 166 -12.79 0.94 -8.18
C ASP A 166 -11.66 1.52 -7.32
N HIS A 167 -10.64 2.14 -7.93
CA HIS A 167 -9.48 2.68 -7.24
C HIS A 167 -9.62 4.18 -6.88
N TRP A 168 -10.80 4.60 -6.45
CA TRP A 168 -11.09 5.98 -6.04
C TRP A 168 -11.16 6.14 -4.51
N PHE A 169 -11.01 7.39 -4.04
CA PHE A 169 -10.98 7.72 -2.62
C PHE A 169 -12.40 7.61 -2.02
N ARG A 170 -12.64 6.58 -1.21
CA ARG A 170 -13.92 6.25 -0.58
C ARG A 170 -14.07 6.87 0.80
N SER A 171 -15.28 7.21 1.19
CA SER A 171 -15.66 7.50 2.57
C SER A 171 -15.64 6.23 3.42
N GLU A 172 -15.63 6.40 4.75
CA GLU A 172 -15.72 5.28 5.70
C GLU A 172 -16.97 4.41 5.44
N ALA A 173 -18.14 5.04 5.21
CA ALA A 173 -19.38 4.32 4.92
C ALA A 173 -19.27 3.47 3.64
N GLU A 174 -18.62 3.98 2.61
CA GLU A 174 -18.38 3.26 1.36
C GLU A 174 -17.38 2.13 1.52
N MET A 175 -16.36 2.29 2.38
CA MET A 175 -15.45 1.20 2.73
C MET A 175 -16.14 0.09 3.53
N VAL A 176 -17.03 0.44 4.47
CA VAL A 176 -17.86 -0.53 5.19
C VAL A 176 -18.79 -1.29 4.24
N HIS A 177 -19.36 -0.60 3.25
CA HIS A 177 -20.18 -1.24 2.23
C HIS A 177 -19.38 -2.17 1.30
N LEU A 178 -18.13 -1.81 1.02
CA LEU A 178 -17.23 -2.60 0.18
C LEU A 178 -16.78 -3.90 0.88
N PHE A 179 -16.53 -3.84 2.21
CA PHE A 179 -16.02 -4.96 3.00
C PHE A 179 -16.95 -5.31 4.18
N PRO A 180 -18.20 -5.73 3.90
CA PRO A 180 -19.22 -5.92 4.94
C PRO A 180 -18.89 -7.04 5.93
N ASN A 181 -18.10 -8.03 5.52
CA ASN A 181 -17.72 -9.18 6.35
C ASN A 181 -16.35 -9.00 7.03
N SER A 182 -15.69 -7.85 6.85
CA SER A 182 -14.32 -7.59 7.31
C SER A 182 -14.19 -6.27 8.07
N LEU A 183 -15.19 -5.94 8.92
CA LEU A 183 -15.18 -4.71 9.72
C LEU A 183 -13.95 -4.61 10.65
N HIS A 184 -13.43 -5.75 11.11
CA HIS A 184 -12.19 -5.79 11.89
C HIS A 184 -11.00 -5.28 11.08
N ALA A 185 -10.93 -5.56 9.78
CA ALA A 185 -9.86 -5.07 8.92
C ALA A 185 -9.86 -3.54 8.76
N LEU A 186 -11.05 -2.91 8.78
CA LEU A 186 -11.20 -1.45 8.80
C LEU A 186 -10.74 -0.86 10.14
N ASN A 187 -11.07 -1.52 11.26
CA ASN A 187 -10.59 -1.12 12.58
C ASN A 187 -9.06 -1.23 12.68
N ASN A 188 -8.46 -2.26 12.08
CA ASN A 188 -7.01 -2.42 12.02
C ASN A 188 -6.35 -1.30 11.19
N SER A 189 -6.99 -0.80 10.14
CA SER A 189 -6.51 0.38 9.39
C SER A 189 -6.41 1.62 10.28
N LYS A 190 -7.41 1.84 11.15
CA LYS A 190 -7.40 2.90 12.14
C LYS A 190 -6.31 2.68 13.19
N TYR A 191 -6.17 1.46 13.69
CA TYR A 191 -5.12 1.09 14.63
C TYR A 191 -3.72 1.39 14.08
N LEU A 192 -3.42 1.04 12.82
CA LEU A 192 -2.15 1.38 12.19
C LEU A 192 -1.98 2.89 12.05
N ALA A 193 -3.02 3.60 11.62
CA ALA A 193 -3.01 5.06 11.48
C ALA A 193 -2.70 5.79 12.80
N ASP A 194 -3.18 5.27 13.93
CA ASP A 194 -2.94 5.85 15.26
C ASP A 194 -1.50 5.56 15.77
N ARG A 195 -0.86 4.48 15.27
CA ARG A 195 0.53 4.13 15.59
C ARG A 195 1.56 4.88 14.76
N CYS A 196 1.23 5.27 13.52
CA CYS A 196 2.13 6.00 12.64
C CYS A 196 2.32 7.44 13.15
N LYS A 197 3.52 7.74 13.65
CA LYS A 197 3.90 9.05 14.19
C LYS A 197 5.11 9.56 13.41
N THR A 198 4.85 10.23 12.29
CA THR A 198 5.88 10.84 11.42
C THR A 198 5.83 12.37 11.48
#